data_ce2d206da4ac87a990225ea3b54c6a1d
#
_entry.id   ce2d206da4ac87a990225ea3b54c6a1d
#
_cell.length_a   1.000
_cell.length_b   1.000
_cell.length_c   1.000
_cell.angle_alpha   90.00
_cell.angle_beta   90.00
_cell.angle_gamma   90.00
#
_symmetry.space_group_name_H-M   'P 1'
#
loop_
_entity.id
_entity.type
_entity.pdbx_description
1 polymer ?
#
loop_
_entity_poly.entity_id
_entity_poly.type
_entity_poly.pdbx_seq_one_letter_code
_entity_poly.pdbx_strand_id
1 'polypeptide(L)'
;MDETKYSRIRMMKMNRFLYILVVSFMALLVSCEDDDSIFSGDENFITSFRLLQDGNTYTGLVSGDTLLLLVPENVSLEGAKVEIVCSENASVSPDPAEVENWGEAFNFTVTSYNNNQRVYKYMVTRTVLASEGDVRLTTPEEVEAFAARGIGKIEGNLVIGKLAGSVKEDSLTSIAALSALKEVTGVVTINPTYRGTSLDGLQNLQRAGGFVMTPRPYENGPWGIRFVREVNLPNLQAVGGDFTISADTLYNLNLPALESVSGNFNVQTWKLGELDFSALKTVGANFYIMGRQSSSNIVAPEEIVFPSLAVVGNRLDLTRIYN
;
A
#
# COMPACT_ATOMS: atom_id res chain seq x y z
N MET A 1 -1.74 -16.17 -34.32
CA MET A 1 -0.35 -15.67 -34.39
C MET A 1 0.04 -15.33 -32.95
N ASP A 2 1.02 -16.04 -32.50
CA ASP A 2 1.23 -16.58 -31.17
C ASP A 2 1.68 -15.50 -30.13
N GLU A 3 0.80 -15.11 -29.21
CA GLU A 3 1.08 -14.17 -28.09
C GLU A 3 2.13 -14.71 -27.11
N THR A 4 2.30 -16.03 -27.05
CA THR A 4 3.30 -16.68 -26.20
C THR A 4 4.73 -16.41 -26.64
N LYS A 5 4.94 -16.11 -27.92
CA LYS A 5 6.24 -15.83 -28.49
C LYS A 5 6.73 -14.41 -28.19
N TYR A 6 5.78 -13.45 -28.05
CA TYR A 6 6.11 -12.06 -27.71
C TYR A 6 6.47 -11.89 -26.21
N SER A 7 5.78 -12.60 -25.35
CA SER A 7 6.08 -12.62 -23.91
C SER A 7 7.45 -13.21 -23.60
N ARG A 8 7.81 -14.32 -24.26
CA ARG A 8 9.14 -14.94 -24.11
C ARG A 8 10.27 -14.05 -24.63
N ILE A 9 10.05 -13.31 -25.72
CA ILE A 9 11.07 -12.41 -26.28
C ILE A 9 11.29 -11.19 -25.36
N ARG A 10 10.24 -10.70 -24.69
CA ARG A 10 10.35 -9.58 -23.74
C ARG A 10 11.08 -9.97 -22.45
N MET A 11 10.78 -11.16 -21.92
CA MET A 11 11.49 -11.72 -20.75
C MET A 11 12.96 -12.04 -21.06
N MET A 12 13.25 -12.58 -22.27
CA MET A 12 14.63 -12.84 -22.68
C MET A 12 15.44 -11.55 -22.88
N LYS A 13 14.81 -10.45 -23.34
CA LYS A 13 15.50 -9.16 -23.48
C LYS A 13 15.76 -8.51 -22.12
N MET A 14 14.83 -8.61 -21.19
CA MET A 14 14.96 -8.08 -19.81
C MET A 14 16.03 -8.84 -19.03
N ASN A 15 16.04 -10.18 -19.12
CA ASN A 15 17.09 -11.00 -18.51
C ASN A 15 18.48 -10.77 -19.15
N ARG A 16 18.55 -10.50 -20.46
CA ARG A 16 19.83 -10.16 -21.12
C ARG A 16 20.34 -8.79 -20.67
N PHE A 17 19.46 -7.82 -20.46
CA PHE A 17 19.87 -6.49 -19.97
C PHE A 17 20.35 -6.55 -18.51
N LEU A 18 19.66 -7.32 -17.68
CA LEU A 18 20.07 -7.58 -16.29
C LEU A 18 21.38 -8.39 -16.25
N TYR A 19 21.55 -9.38 -17.12
CA TYR A 19 22.79 -10.16 -17.23
C TYR A 19 23.98 -9.31 -17.72
N ILE A 20 23.75 -8.42 -18.67
CA ILE A 20 24.78 -7.49 -19.17
C ILE A 20 25.15 -6.48 -18.09
N LEU A 21 24.19 -6.01 -17.28
CA LEU A 21 24.42 -5.10 -16.16
C LEU A 21 25.22 -5.79 -15.03
N VAL A 22 24.86 -7.05 -14.71
CA VAL A 22 25.57 -7.87 -13.69
C VAL A 22 26.95 -8.28 -14.19
N VAL A 23 27.11 -8.65 -15.46
CA VAL A 23 28.42 -9.01 -16.06
C VAL A 23 29.29 -7.78 -16.25
N SER A 24 28.71 -6.61 -16.60
CA SER A 24 29.45 -5.34 -16.65
C SER A 24 29.93 -4.90 -15.26
N PHE A 25 29.12 -5.16 -14.22
CA PHE A 25 29.51 -4.87 -12.83
C PHE A 25 30.57 -5.87 -12.32
N MET A 26 30.50 -7.16 -12.73
CA MET A 26 31.56 -8.14 -12.43
C MET A 26 32.86 -7.90 -13.21
N ALA A 27 32.79 -7.34 -14.44
CA ALA A 27 34.00 -7.05 -15.23
C ALA A 27 34.79 -5.85 -14.67
N LEU A 28 34.19 -5.03 -13.83
CA LEU A 28 34.89 -3.95 -13.10
C LEU A 28 35.62 -4.44 -11.83
N LEU A 29 35.43 -5.71 -11.45
CA LEU A 29 36.08 -6.29 -10.27
C LEU A 29 37.30 -7.15 -10.60
N VAL A 30 37.70 -7.26 -11.87
CA VAL A 30 38.90 -8.01 -12.31
C VAL A 30 39.87 -7.04 -12.96
N SER A 31 40.35 -6.10 -12.17
CA SER A 31 41.63 -5.45 -12.37
C SER A 31 42.30 -5.37 -11.00
N CYS A 32 42.72 -6.52 -10.52
CA CYS A 32 43.85 -6.59 -9.59
C CYS A 32 45.06 -6.82 -10.44
N GLU A 33 45.78 -5.78 -10.80
CA GLU A 33 47.21 -5.85 -10.88
C GLU A 33 47.71 -6.01 -9.45
N ASP A 34 48.63 -6.94 -9.24
CA ASP A 34 49.40 -7.11 -8.00
C ASP A 34 50.29 -5.86 -7.83
N ASP A 35 49.68 -4.77 -7.39
CA ASP A 35 50.38 -3.72 -6.72
C ASP A 35 50.41 -4.12 -5.24
N ASP A 36 51.58 -4.40 -4.71
CA ASP A 36 51.88 -4.42 -3.27
C ASP A 36 51.47 -3.07 -2.71
N SER A 37 50.16 -2.89 -2.43
CA SER A 37 49.64 -1.65 -1.88
C SER A 37 50.25 -1.54 -0.45
N ILE A 38 51.23 -0.67 -0.36
CA ILE A 38 51.81 -0.30 0.93
C ILE A 38 50.66 0.22 1.78
N PHE A 39 50.34 -0.51 2.85
CA PHE A 39 49.34 -0.09 3.84
C PHE A 39 49.64 1.35 4.27
N SER A 40 48.84 2.32 3.84
CA SER A 40 49.05 3.73 4.17
C SER A 40 48.56 4.10 5.57
N GLY A 41 47.58 3.35 6.05
CA GLY A 41 46.95 3.61 7.35
C GLY A 41 46.01 4.83 7.35
N ASP A 42 45.81 5.49 6.21
CA ASP A 42 45.00 6.72 6.11
C ASP A 42 43.54 6.45 5.68
N GLU A 43 43.25 5.25 5.21
CA GLU A 43 41.93 4.90 4.67
C GLU A 43 40.89 4.74 5.77
N ASN A 44 39.73 5.38 5.58
CA ASN A 44 38.63 5.44 6.53
C ASN A 44 37.27 5.21 5.83
N PHE A 45 37.23 4.22 4.93
CA PHE A 45 36.05 3.93 4.13
C PHE A 45 35.23 2.79 4.74
N ILE A 46 33.90 2.89 4.63
CA ILE A 46 32.99 1.75 4.72
C ILE A 46 32.80 1.21 3.30
N THR A 47 33.11 -0.05 3.08
CA THR A 47 33.01 -0.71 1.77
C THR A 47 31.79 -1.57 1.64
N SER A 48 31.24 -2.06 2.74
CA SER A 48 30.01 -2.85 2.77
C SER A 48 29.24 -2.62 4.06
N PHE A 49 27.92 -2.57 3.94
CA PHE A 49 26.99 -2.43 5.04
C PHE A 49 25.78 -3.35 4.83
N ARG A 50 25.46 -4.19 5.80
CA ARG A 50 24.30 -5.09 5.76
C ARG A 50 23.66 -5.20 7.13
N LEU A 51 22.33 -5.34 7.14
CA LEU A 51 21.57 -5.74 8.33
C LEU A 51 20.92 -7.10 8.09
N LEU A 52 20.97 -7.94 9.10
CA LEU A 52 20.32 -9.24 9.12
C LEU A 52 19.18 -9.21 10.14
N GLN A 53 17.97 -9.47 9.67
CA GLN A 53 16.76 -9.46 10.49
C GLN A 53 15.81 -10.56 10.03
N ASP A 54 15.35 -11.41 10.95
CA ASP A 54 14.38 -12.48 10.71
C ASP A 54 14.72 -13.39 9.49
N GLY A 55 16.03 -13.72 9.38
CA GLY A 55 16.54 -14.55 8.29
C GLY A 55 16.72 -13.84 6.95
N ASN A 56 16.37 -12.55 6.84
CA ASN A 56 16.58 -11.72 5.68
C ASN A 56 17.84 -10.87 5.81
N THR A 57 18.47 -10.59 4.67
CA THR A 57 19.61 -9.69 4.58
C THR A 57 19.24 -8.43 3.81
N TYR A 58 19.37 -7.29 4.46
CA TYR A 58 19.15 -5.97 3.88
C TYR A 58 20.50 -5.32 3.58
N THR A 59 20.86 -5.20 2.31
CA THR A 59 22.13 -4.60 1.91
C THR A 59 21.96 -3.10 1.74
N GLY A 60 22.77 -2.33 2.47
CA GLY A 60 22.79 -0.89 2.35
C GLY A 60 23.64 -0.44 1.15
N LEU A 61 23.23 0.66 0.54
CA LEU A 61 24.01 1.37 -0.47
C LEU A 61 25.01 2.30 0.23
N VAL A 62 26.28 2.12 -0.05
CA VAL A 62 27.34 3.04 0.39
C VAL A 62 27.60 4.03 -0.77
N SER A 63 27.29 5.29 -0.57
CA SER A 63 27.47 6.34 -1.57
C SER A 63 28.06 7.60 -0.95
N GLY A 64 29.33 7.88 -1.28
CA GLY A 64 30.08 8.94 -0.61
C GLY A 64 30.11 8.73 0.92
N ASP A 65 29.61 9.70 1.66
CA ASP A 65 29.51 9.67 3.12
C ASP A 65 28.09 9.25 3.61
N THR A 66 27.33 8.53 2.79
CA THR A 66 25.99 8.09 3.13
C THR A 66 25.87 6.57 3.05
N LEU A 67 25.28 5.99 4.10
CA LEU A 67 24.83 4.61 4.17
C LEU A 67 23.31 4.61 4.05
N LEU A 68 22.75 4.26 2.90
CA LEU A 68 21.31 4.23 2.66
C LEU A 68 20.81 2.79 2.72
N LEU A 69 19.89 2.51 3.62
CA LEU A 69 19.19 1.23 3.71
C LEU A 69 17.76 1.36 3.23
N LEU A 70 17.34 0.47 2.34
CA LEU A 70 15.94 0.34 1.89
C LEU A 70 15.33 -0.90 2.53
N VAL A 71 14.26 -0.72 3.30
CA VAL A 71 13.61 -1.80 4.05
C VAL A 71 12.10 -1.68 3.92
N PRO A 72 11.37 -2.81 3.76
CA PRO A 72 9.90 -2.78 3.78
C PRO A 72 9.36 -2.16 5.08
N GLU A 73 8.25 -1.42 4.99
CA GLU A 73 7.66 -0.71 6.14
C GLU A 73 7.24 -1.65 7.28
N ASN A 74 6.85 -2.87 6.95
CA ASN A 74 6.39 -3.88 7.92
C ASN A 74 7.54 -4.62 8.64
N VAL A 75 8.80 -4.30 8.34
CA VAL A 75 9.97 -4.96 8.96
C VAL A 75 10.46 -4.12 10.14
N SER A 76 10.47 -4.71 11.33
CA SER A 76 11.17 -4.12 12.47
C SER A 76 12.69 -4.26 12.28
N LEU A 77 13.43 -3.23 12.62
CA LEU A 77 14.89 -3.25 12.64
C LEU A 77 15.46 -3.20 14.07
N GLU A 78 14.61 -3.37 15.06
CA GLU A 78 15.00 -3.50 16.46
C GLU A 78 15.73 -4.81 16.66
N GLY A 79 16.94 -4.75 17.23
CA GLY A 79 17.78 -5.92 17.45
C GLY A 79 18.36 -6.57 16.19
N ALA A 80 18.29 -5.90 15.02
CA ALA A 80 18.90 -6.38 13.79
C ALA A 80 20.42 -6.53 13.96
N LYS A 81 20.97 -7.63 13.45
CA LYS A 81 22.44 -7.84 13.44
C LYS A 81 23.04 -7.10 12.26
N VAL A 82 24.20 -6.48 12.51
CA VAL A 82 24.91 -5.70 11.51
C VAL A 82 26.16 -6.42 11.03
N GLU A 83 26.46 -6.28 9.75
CA GLU A 83 27.75 -6.61 9.14
C GLU A 83 28.28 -5.35 8.44
N ILE A 84 29.38 -4.81 8.94
CA ILE A 84 30.10 -3.67 8.34
C ILE A 84 31.50 -4.11 7.97
N VAL A 85 31.92 -3.77 6.76
CA VAL A 85 33.28 -3.92 6.31
C VAL A 85 33.86 -2.52 6.09
N CYS A 86 34.93 -2.19 6.78
CA CYS A 86 35.66 -0.94 6.61
C CYS A 86 37.10 -1.18 6.17
N SER A 87 37.82 -0.09 5.90
CA SER A 87 39.22 -0.12 5.53
C SER A 87 40.04 -0.86 6.60
N GLU A 88 41.18 -1.40 6.19
CA GLU A 88 42.06 -2.19 7.03
C GLU A 88 42.53 -1.40 8.27
N ASN A 89 42.39 -2.01 9.47
CA ASN A 89 42.72 -1.40 10.76
C ASN A 89 41.94 -0.10 11.08
N ALA A 90 40.86 0.22 10.37
CA ALA A 90 39.97 1.31 10.76
C ALA A 90 38.98 0.85 11.83
N SER A 91 38.53 1.79 12.64
CA SER A 91 37.52 1.56 13.70
C SER A 91 36.25 2.38 13.36
N VAL A 92 35.12 1.89 13.84
CA VAL A 92 33.80 2.53 13.64
C VAL A 92 33.22 2.89 15.01
N SER A 93 32.72 4.11 15.15
CA SER A 93 32.05 4.59 16.36
C SER A 93 30.73 5.31 16.01
N PRO A 94 29.62 5.08 16.73
CA PRO A 94 29.48 4.09 17.80
C PRO A 94 29.74 2.68 17.29
N ASP A 95 30.03 1.73 18.22
CA ASP A 95 30.18 0.32 17.84
C ASP A 95 28.89 -0.15 17.17
N PRO A 96 28.95 -0.60 15.91
CA PRO A 96 27.76 -1.05 15.21
C PRO A 96 27.02 -2.19 15.90
N ALA A 97 27.74 -3.03 16.66
CA ALA A 97 27.14 -4.15 17.40
C ALA A 97 26.34 -3.71 18.64
N GLU A 98 26.53 -2.48 19.11
CA GLU A 98 25.79 -1.90 20.24
C GLU A 98 24.57 -1.09 19.78
N VAL A 99 24.32 -0.93 18.47
CA VAL A 99 23.16 -0.22 17.95
C VAL A 99 21.93 -1.11 18.07
N GLU A 100 21.01 -0.75 18.98
CA GLU A 100 19.78 -1.52 19.23
C GLU A 100 18.68 -1.21 18.20
N ASN A 101 18.58 0.04 17.74
CA ASN A 101 17.53 0.49 16.83
C ASN A 101 18.10 1.06 15.52
N TRP A 102 17.97 0.27 14.46
CA TRP A 102 18.36 0.65 13.11
C TRP A 102 17.22 1.35 12.33
N GLY A 103 16.11 1.63 12.99
CA GLY A 103 14.95 2.32 12.39
C GLY A 103 15.10 3.83 12.25
N GLU A 104 16.14 4.42 12.84
CA GLU A 104 16.38 5.86 12.87
C GLU A 104 17.69 6.23 12.17
N ALA A 105 17.79 7.49 11.73
CA ALA A 105 19.00 8.01 11.12
C ALA A 105 20.01 8.45 12.21
N PHE A 106 21.28 8.12 12.02
CA PHE A 106 22.36 8.56 12.88
C PHE A 106 23.70 8.60 12.13
N ASN A 107 24.80 8.96 12.79
CA ASN A 107 26.09 9.06 12.16
C ASN A 107 27.07 8.03 12.72
N PHE A 108 27.88 7.44 11.84
CA PHE A 108 29.08 6.72 12.18
C PHE A 108 30.32 7.56 11.94
N THR A 109 31.28 7.48 12.82
CA THR A 109 32.63 8.02 12.58
C THR A 109 33.57 6.84 12.33
N VAL A 110 34.17 6.80 11.15
CA VAL A 110 35.23 5.83 10.81
C VAL A 110 36.57 6.50 11.04
N THR A 111 37.38 5.91 11.88
CA THR A 111 38.71 6.40 12.22
C THR A 111 39.73 5.45 11.63
N SER A 112 40.62 5.94 10.77
CA SER A 112 41.72 5.17 10.19
C SER A 112 42.80 4.84 11.23
N TYR A 113 43.73 3.97 10.85
CA TYR A 113 44.88 3.65 11.68
C TYR A 113 45.71 4.90 12.09
N ASN A 114 45.84 5.86 11.18
CA ASN A 114 46.54 7.13 11.42
C ASN A 114 45.67 8.21 12.08
N ASN A 115 44.49 7.85 12.63
CA ASN A 115 43.53 8.73 13.28
C ASN A 115 42.81 9.75 12.36
N ASN A 116 42.81 9.54 11.05
CA ASN A 116 42.00 10.35 10.14
C ASN A 116 40.54 9.94 10.28
N GLN A 117 39.63 10.90 10.47
CA GLN A 117 38.22 10.65 10.70
C GLN A 117 37.38 10.98 9.49
N ARG A 118 36.36 10.14 9.25
CA ARG A 118 35.31 10.35 8.26
C ARG A 118 33.96 10.05 8.87
N VAL A 119 32.98 10.93 8.65
CA VAL A 119 31.64 10.75 9.20
C VAL A 119 30.73 10.24 8.09
N TYR A 120 30.09 9.10 8.36
CA TYR A 120 29.04 8.52 7.51
C TYR A 120 27.68 8.76 8.11
N LYS A 121 26.75 9.28 7.30
CA LYS A 121 25.35 9.42 7.67
C LYS A 121 24.60 8.14 7.33
N TYR A 122 24.15 7.41 8.33
CA TYR A 122 23.21 6.31 8.13
C TYR A 122 21.79 6.85 7.96
N MET A 123 21.11 6.35 6.95
CA MET A 123 19.71 6.68 6.65
C MET A 123 18.96 5.40 6.30
N VAL A 124 17.76 5.26 6.84
CA VAL A 124 16.83 4.21 6.48
C VAL A 124 15.64 4.80 5.75
N THR A 125 15.26 4.20 4.63
CA THR A 125 14.06 4.53 3.87
C THR A 125 13.13 3.34 3.88
N ARG A 126 11.90 3.58 4.32
CA ARG A 126 10.85 2.57 4.33
C ARG A 126 10.18 2.49 2.98
N THR A 127 10.05 1.28 2.43
CA THR A 127 9.43 1.03 1.14
C THR A 127 8.14 0.25 1.32
N VAL A 128 7.12 0.63 0.56
CA VAL A 128 5.87 -0.11 0.48
C VAL A 128 6.06 -1.28 -0.49
N LEU A 129 5.83 -2.51 0.00
CA LEU A 129 5.85 -3.68 -0.89
C LEU A 129 4.66 -3.62 -1.85
N ALA A 130 4.94 -3.82 -3.13
CA ALA A 130 3.92 -3.84 -4.17
C ALA A 130 3.66 -5.25 -4.69
N SER A 131 2.40 -5.51 -5.08
CA SER A 131 1.98 -6.68 -5.85
C SER A 131 1.61 -6.24 -7.25
N GLU A 132 2.20 -6.86 -8.26
CA GLU A 132 1.86 -6.59 -9.65
C GLU A 132 0.56 -7.30 -10.06
N GLY A 133 -0.26 -6.60 -10.84
CA GLY A 133 -1.50 -7.10 -11.42
C GLY A 133 -2.68 -7.19 -10.46
N ASP A 134 -3.76 -7.76 -10.95
CA ASP A 134 -5.03 -7.85 -10.21
C ASP A 134 -4.95 -8.87 -9.08
N VAL A 135 -5.51 -8.50 -7.93
CA VAL A 135 -5.65 -9.35 -6.74
C VAL A 135 -7.12 -9.71 -6.54
N ARG A 136 -7.42 -11.01 -6.39
CA ARG A 136 -8.75 -11.53 -6.10
C ARG A 136 -8.73 -12.29 -4.78
N LEU A 137 -9.58 -11.88 -3.86
CA LEU A 137 -9.71 -12.46 -2.53
C LEU A 137 -11.16 -12.89 -2.33
N THR A 138 -11.39 -14.19 -2.39
CA THR A 138 -12.74 -14.77 -2.37
C THR A 138 -12.98 -15.69 -1.19
N THR A 139 -11.91 -16.10 -0.50
CA THR A 139 -11.94 -16.95 0.70
C THR A 139 -11.10 -16.34 1.83
N PRO A 140 -11.33 -16.73 3.08
CA PRO A 140 -10.51 -16.30 4.22
C PRO A 140 -9.03 -16.68 4.04
N GLU A 141 -8.74 -17.86 3.51
CA GLU A 141 -7.38 -18.36 3.31
C GLU A 141 -6.61 -17.49 2.28
N GLU A 142 -7.29 -17.04 1.22
CA GLU A 142 -6.70 -16.12 0.24
C GLU A 142 -6.38 -14.75 0.88
N VAL A 143 -7.22 -14.26 1.78
CA VAL A 143 -6.99 -13.02 2.52
C VAL A 143 -5.78 -13.15 3.45
N GLU A 144 -5.71 -14.22 4.23
CA GLU A 144 -4.59 -14.45 5.14
C GLU A 144 -3.27 -14.67 4.38
N ALA A 145 -3.30 -15.45 3.31
CA ALA A 145 -2.11 -15.68 2.46
C ALA A 145 -1.61 -14.38 1.80
N PHE A 146 -2.52 -13.51 1.38
CA PHE A 146 -2.15 -12.20 0.84
C PHE A 146 -1.58 -11.29 1.93
N ALA A 147 -2.23 -11.23 3.08
CA ALA A 147 -1.82 -10.41 4.22
C ALA A 147 -0.43 -10.80 4.74
N ALA A 148 -0.13 -12.10 4.81
CA ALA A 148 1.18 -12.62 5.24
C ALA A 148 2.35 -12.12 4.37
N ARG A 149 2.08 -11.68 3.12
CA ARG A 149 3.09 -11.08 2.24
C ARG A 149 3.45 -9.64 2.60
N GLY A 150 2.67 -8.98 3.48
CA GLY A 150 2.89 -7.60 3.90
C GLY A 150 2.78 -6.56 2.77
N ILE A 151 1.97 -6.86 1.74
CA ILE A 151 1.76 -5.99 0.57
C ILE A 151 1.00 -4.74 1.00
N GLY A 152 1.60 -3.58 0.80
CA GLY A 152 0.97 -2.28 1.06
C GLY A 152 0.44 -1.59 -0.19
N LYS A 153 0.83 -2.04 -1.39
CA LYS A 153 0.37 -1.48 -2.66
C LYS A 153 -0.01 -2.59 -3.65
N ILE A 154 -1.14 -2.44 -4.33
CA ILE A 154 -1.55 -3.30 -5.46
C ILE A 154 -1.45 -2.49 -6.74
N GLU A 155 -0.59 -2.93 -7.68
CA GLU A 155 -0.48 -2.36 -9.03
C GLU A 155 -1.45 -3.06 -9.98
N GLY A 156 -2.73 -2.83 -9.78
CA GLY A 156 -3.87 -3.47 -10.47
C GLY A 156 -5.15 -3.26 -9.67
N ASN A 157 -6.14 -4.11 -9.93
CA ASN A 157 -7.42 -4.09 -9.24
C ASN A 157 -7.41 -5.00 -7.99
N LEU A 158 -8.20 -4.61 -6.99
CA LEU A 158 -8.51 -5.47 -5.85
C LEU A 158 -9.97 -5.90 -5.92
N VAL A 159 -10.23 -7.20 -5.97
CA VAL A 159 -11.58 -7.76 -6.00
C VAL A 159 -11.81 -8.61 -4.76
N ILE A 160 -12.78 -8.23 -3.95
CA ILE A 160 -13.18 -8.91 -2.71
C ILE A 160 -14.53 -9.58 -2.91
N GLY A 161 -14.58 -10.89 -2.70
CA GLY A 161 -15.78 -11.71 -2.94
C GLY A 161 -16.04 -12.00 -4.42
N LYS A 162 -17.17 -12.67 -4.70
CA LYS A 162 -17.60 -13.10 -6.04
C LYS A 162 -18.87 -12.36 -6.47
N LEU A 163 -19.02 -12.08 -7.77
CA LEU A 163 -20.23 -11.43 -8.34
C LEU A 163 -21.48 -12.29 -8.18
N ALA A 164 -21.38 -13.58 -8.44
CA ALA A 164 -22.47 -14.54 -8.33
C ALA A 164 -21.92 -15.88 -7.84
N GLY A 165 -22.75 -16.64 -7.16
CA GLY A 165 -22.40 -17.96 -6.69
C GLY A 165 -23.31 -18.40 -5.57
N SER A 166 -23.35 -19.69 -5.35
CA SER A 166 -23.99 -20.28 -4.18
C SER A 166 -23.25 -19.77 -2.95
N VAL A 167 -23.97 -19.10 -2.08
CA VAL A 167 -23.50 -18.47 -0.85
C VAL A 167 -23.18 -19.51 0.22
N LYS A 168 -22.89 -20.75 -0.13
CA LYS A 168 -22.97 -21.86 0.83
C LYS A 168 -21.63 -21.99 1.49
N GLU A 169 -20.73 -21.98 1.75
CA GLU A 169 -19.64 -22.49 2.59
C GLU A 169 -18.35 -21.68 2.61
N ASP A 170 -18.08 -20.87 1.57
CA ASP A 170 -16.82 -20.11 1.48
C ASP A 170 -17.05 -18.60 1.54
N SER A 171 -18.01 -18.15 2.34
CA SER A 171 -18.33 -16.73 2.41
C SER A 171 -17.26 -15.97 3.17
N LEU A 172 -16.56 -15.11 2.47
CA LEU A 172 -15.63 -14.18 3.08
C LEU A 172 -16.41 -13.21 4.01
N THR A 173 -16.14 -13.32 5.31
CA THR A 173 -16.81 -12.53 6.36
C THR A 173 -15.92 -11.43 6.96
N SER A 174 -14.62 -11.46 6.69
CA SER A 174 -13.67 -10.49 7.21
C SER A 174 -12.51 -10.29 6.23
N ILE A 175 -12.02 -9.07 6.17
CA ILE A 175 -10.81 -8.68 5.45
C ILE A 175 -9.85 -7.91 6.39
N ALA A 176 -10.02 -8.07 7.70
CA ALA A 176 -9.27 -7.32 8.71
C ALA A 176 -7.74 -7.50 8.60
N ALA A 177 -7.29 -8.65 8.07
CA ALA A 177 -5.88 -8.92 7.86
C ALA A 177 -5.22 -8.01 6.80
N LEU A 178 -6.01 -7.33 5.93
CA LEU A 178 -5.47 -6.44 4.87
C LEU A 178 -4.98 -5.08 5.38
N SER A 179 -4.80 -4.91 6.68
CA SER A 179 -4.45 -3.62 7.31
C SER A 179 -3.14 -2.99 6.84
N ALA A 180 -2.26 -3.74 6.21
CA ALA A 180 -1.05 -3.20 5.59
C ALA A 180 -1.32 -2.40 4.29
N LEU A 181 -2.50 -2.58 3.66
CA LEU A 181 -2.81 -2.01 2.34
C LEU A 181 -3.04 -0.51 2.41
N LYS A 182 -2.26 0.25 1.62
CA LYS A 182 -2.30 1.72 1.54
C LYS A 182 -2.72 2.24 0.18
N GLU A 183 -2.45 1.49 -0.90
CA GLU A 183 -2.75 1.94 -2.26
C GLU A 183 -3.22 0.78 -3.16
N VAL A 184 -4.24 1.06 -3.97
CA VAL A 184 -4.68 0.22 -5.09
C VAL A 184 -4.74 1.11 -6.33
N THR A 185 -3.87 0.88 -7.31
CA THR A 185 -3.82 1.75 -8.51
C THR A 185 -5.04 1.58 -9.42
N GLY A 186 -5.64 0.40 -9.41
CA GLY A 186 -6.90 0.09 -10.08
C GLY A 186 -8.12 0.28 -9.18
N VAL A 187 -9.16 -0.47 -9.47
CA VAL A 187 -10.44 -0.38 -8.77
C VAL A 187 -10.48 -1.37 -7.59
N VAL A 188 -10.89 -0.89 -6.44
CA VAL A 188 -11.31 -1.72 -5.31
C VAL A 188 -12.77 -2.11 -5.53
N THR A 189 -13.04 -3.39 -5.69
CA THR A 189 -14.39 -3.92 -5.92
C THR A 189 -14.82 -4.83 -4.78
N ILE A 190 -15.91 -4.49 -4.11
CA ILE A 190 -16.55 -5.35 -3.10
C ILE A 190 -17.76 -6.01 -3.75
N ASN A 191 -17.72 -7.31 -3.88
CA ASN A 191 -18.75 -8.10 -4.55
C ASN A 191 -19.84 -8.61 -3.59
N PRO A 192 -21.04 -8.94 -4.09
CA PRO A 192 -22.22 -9.33 -3.30
C PRO A 192 -22.07 -10.57 -2.42
N THR A 193 -21.07 -11.43 -2.64
CA THR A 193 -20.84 -12.59 -1.76
C THR A 193 -20.05 -12.23 -0.50
N TYR A 194 -19.47 -11.04 -0.42
CA TYR A 194 -18.86 -10.57 0.83
C TYR A 194 -19.93 -10.39 1.91
N ARG A 195 -19.70 -10.97 3.09
CA ARG A 195 -20.64 -11.02 4.21
C ARG A 195 -20.16 -10.31 5.47
N GLY A 196 -19.02 -9.63 5.41
CA GLY A 196 -18.56 -8.79 6.51
C GLY A 196 -19.53 -7.64 6.75
N THR A 197 -19.59 -7.21 8.00
CA THR A 197 -20.43 -6.08 8.42
C THR A 197 -19.72 -4.74 8.26
N SER A 198 -18.39 -4.77 8.12
CA SER A 198 -17.51 -3.61 7.91
C SER A 198 -16.49 -3.93 6.81
N LEU A 199 -15.69 -2.92 6.46
CA LEU A 199 -14.51 -3.06 5.61
C LEU A 199 -13.22 -2.90 6.43
N ASP A 200 -13.23 -3.33 7.70
CA ASP A 200 -12.03 -3.37 8.53
C ASP A 200 -10.95 -4.18 7.82
N GLY A 201 -9.74 -3.61 7.77
CA GLY A 201 -8.64 -4.08 6.91
C GLY A 201 -8.32 -3.08 5.79
N LEU A 202 -9.27 -2.21 5.39
CA LEU A 202 -9.00 -1.12 4.45
C LEU A 202 -8.87 0.25 5.13
N GLN A 203 -8.83 0.31 6.46
CA GLN A 203 -8.74 1.57 7.21
C GLN A 203 -7.45 2.37 6.90
N ASN A 204 -6.38 1.71 6.44
CA ASN A 204 -5.12 2.35 6.07
C ASN A 204 -5.03 2.68 4.57
N LEU A 205 -6.06 2.38 3.78
CA LEU A 205 -6.11 2.71 2.36
C LEU A 205 -6.12 4.25 2.19
N GLN A 206 -5.14 4.77 1.46
CA GLN A 206 -4.95 6.19 1.20
C GLN A 206 -5.40 6.59 -0.20
N ARG A 207 -5.23 5.70 -1.18
CA ARG A 207 -5.57 5.95 -2.59
C ARG A 207 -6.15 4.72 -3.26
N ALA A 208 -7.13 4.94 -4.11
CA ALA A 208 -7.69 3.93 -5.00
C ALA A 208 -7.92 4.52 -6.40
N GLY A 209 -7.68 3.74 -7.45
CA GLY A 209 -8.03 4.13 -8.82
C GLY A 209 -9.54 4.25 -9.02
N GLY A 210 -10.32 3.46 -8.31
CA GLY A 210 -11.78 3.54 -8.17
C GLY A 210 -12.22 2.74 -6.96
N PHE A 211 -13.45 2.96 -6.48
CA PHE A 211 -14.04 2.21 -5.37
C PHE A 211 -15.48 1.85 -5.69
N VAL A 212 -15.78 0.56 -5.77
CA VAL A 212 -17.09 0.08 -6.21
C VAL A 212 -17.59 -1.05 -5.31
N MET A 213 -18.73 -0.80 -4.69
CA MET A 213 -19.51 -1.85 -4.02
C MET A 213 -20.67 -2.21 -4.98
N THR A 214 -20.50 -3.32 -5.70
CA THR A 214 -21.34 -3.67 -6.84
C THR A 214 -22.72 -4.17 -6.39
N PRO A 215 -23.81 -3.63 -6.92
CA PRO A 215 -25.13 -4.23 -6.74
C PRO A 215 -25.20 -5.60 -7.43
N ARG A 216 -26.04 -6.48 -6.90
CA ARG A 216 -26.30 -7.74 -7.60
C ARG A 216 -26.85 -7.48 -9.00
N PRO A 217 -26.33 -8.14 -10.03
CA PRO A 217 -26.84 -8.01 -11.39
C PRO A 217 -28.13 -8.85 -11.60
N TYR A 218 -29.18 -8.67 -10.76
CA TYR A 218 -30.40 -9.49 -10.86
C TYR A 218 -31.67 -8.64 -10.94
N GLU A 219 -32.47 -9.00 -11.89
CA GLU A 219 -33.75 -8.35 -12.24
C GLU A 219 -34.81 -8.39 -11.13
N ASN A 220 -34.70 -9.25 -10.11
CA ASN A 220 -35.69 -9.43 -9.04
C ASN A 220 -35.11 -9.62 -7.64
N GLY A 221 -33.90 -9.16 -7.36
CA GLY A 221 -33.25 -9.30 -6.05
C GLY A 221 -33.00 -7.96 -5.38
N PRO A 222 -32.63 -7.95 -4.11
CA PRO A 222 -32.20 -6.73 -3.43
C PRO A 222 -30.96 -6.15 -4.11
N TRP A 223 -30.97 -4.85 -4.21
CA TRP A 223 -30.17 -4.04 -5.14
C TRP A 223 -28.73 -3.79 -4.75
N GLY A 224 -28.27 -4.29 -3.59
CA GLY A 224 -26.96 -3.96 -3.07
C GLY A 224 -26.29 -5.06 -2.27
N ILE A 225 -25.16 -4.72 -1.70
CA ILE A 225 -24.49 -5.54 -0.69
C ILE A 225 -25.33 -5.52 0.58
N ARG A 226 -25.59 -6.71 1.13
CA ARG A 226 -26.60 -6.88 2.19
C ARG A 226 -26.05 -6.87 3.61
N PHE A 227 -24.76 -7.06 3.78
CA PHE A 227 -24.19 -7.31 5.11
C PHE A 227 -23.39 -6.12 5.62
N VAL A 228 -22.76 -5.36 4.73
CA VAL A 228 -21.96 -4.19 5.13
C VAL A 228 -22.88 -3.11 5.70
N ARG A 229 -22.63 -2.77 6.96
CA ARG A 229 -23.36 -1.72 7.70
C ARG A 229 -22.54 -0.47 7.85
N GLU A 230 -21.24 -0.63 7.81
CA GLU A 230 -20.29 0.46 8.02
C GLU A 230 -19.19 0.41 6.97
N VAL A 231 -18.88 1.56 6.40
CA VAL A 231 -17.70 1.81 5.58
C VAL A 231 -16.93 2.93 6.25
N ASN A 232 -15.84 2.54 6.90
CA ASN A 232 -14.94 3.46 7.60
C ASN A 232 -13.56 3.39 6.95
N LEU A 233 -13.23 4.42 6.16
CA LEU A 233 -11.95 4.55 5.44
C LEU A 233 -11.29 5.87 5.85
N PRO A 234 -10.84 5.98 7.11
CA PRO A 234 -10.42 7.25 7.70
C PRO A 234 -9.17 7.86 7.05
N ASN A 235 -8.38 7.06 6.34
CA ASN A 235 -7.16 7.49 5.69
C ASN A 235 -7.30 7.64 4.17
N LEU A 236 -8.46 7.33 3.58
CA LEU A 236 -8.68 7.46 2.13
C LEU A 236 -8.69 8.94 1.72
N GLN A 237 -7.69 9.36 0.95
CA GLN A 237 -7.49 10.75 0.54
C GLN A 237 -8.01 11.04 -0.87
N ALA A 238 -7.87 10.06 -1.79
CA ALA A 238 -8.22 10.28 -3.18
C ALA A 238 -8.72 9.00 -3.86
N VAL A 239 -9.71 9.19 -4.74
CA VAL A 239 -10.19 8.17 -5.68
C VAL A 239 -10.03 8.70 -7.10
N GLY A 240 -9.21 8.03 -7.93
CA GLY A 240 -8.84 8.46 -9.26
C GLY A 240 -9.95 8.33 -10.32
N GLY A 241 -10.98 7.54 -10.04
CA GLY A 241 -12.18 7.32 -10.87
C GLY A 241 -13.45 7.48 -10.07
N ASP A 242 -14.36 6.55 -10.24
CA ASP A 242 -15.66 6.55 -9.56
C ASP A 242 -15.56 6.00 -8.13
N PHE A 243 -16.27 6.62 -7.21
CA PHE A 243 -16.61 6.10 -5.89
C PHE A 243 -18.10 5.74 -5.88
N THR A 244 -18.39 4.45 -5.94
CA THR A 244 -19.78 3.97 -6.03
C THR A 244 -20.08 2.95 -4.96
N ILE A 245 -21.07 3.23 -4.15
CA ILE A 245 -21.62 2.30 -3.14
C ILE A 245 -23.10 2.07 -3.41
N SER A 246 -23.47 0.80 -3.56
CA SER A 246 -24.87 0.37 -3.53
C SER A 246 -25.00 -0.73 -2.47
N ALA A 247 -25.53 -0.39 -1.32
CA ALA A 247 -25.63 -1.28 -0.17
C ALA A 247 -26.97 -1.15 0.53
N ASP A 248 -27.69 -2.27 0.69
CA ASP A 248 -29.03 -2.26 1.29
C ASP A 248 -29.03 -1.91 2.78
N THR A 249 -27.93 -2.20 3.46
CA THR A 249 -27.82 -2.10 4.93
C THR A 249 -26.79 -1.11 5.42
N LEU A 250 -26.15 -0.36 4.52
CA LEU A 250 -25.18 0.65 4.92
C LEU A 250 -25.85 1.73 5.77
N TYR A 251 -25.31 1.90 6.97
CA TYR A 251 -25.78 2.88 7.94
C TYR A 251 -24.74 4.00 8.13
N ASN A 252 -23.47 3.66 8.27
CA ASN A 252 -22.40 4.62 8.47
C ASN A 252 -21.45 4.65 7.29
N LEU A 253 -21.14 5.84 6.80
CA LEU A 253 -20.12 6.09 5.78
C LEU A 253 -19.19 7.21 6.26
N ASN A 254 -17.99 6.82 6.67
CA ASN A 254 -17.01 7.71 7.28
C ASN A 254 -15.74 7.79 6.40
N LEU A 255 -15.55 8.94 5.75
CA LEU A 255 -14.47 9.26 4.82
C LEU A 255 -13.84 10.62 5.16
N PRO A 256 -13.40 10.84 6.42
CA PRO A 256 -13.02 12.18 6.92
C PRO A 256 -11.80 12.78 6.21
N ALA A 257 -10.93 11.95 5.61
CA ALA A 257 -9.73 12.40 4.90
C ALA A 257 -9.92 12.47 3.37
N LEU A 258 -11.10 12.07 2.82
CA LEU A 258 -11.31 12.05 1.38
C LEU A 258 -11.38 13.48 0.82
N GLU A 259 -10.36 13.86 0.06
CA GLU A 259 -10.27 15.20 -0.54
C GLU A 259 -10.82 15.27 -1.95
N SER A 260 -10.69 14.18 -2.73
CA SER A 260 -11.06 14.19 -4.15
C SER A 260 -11.57 12.87 -4.67
N VAL A 261 -12.58 12.94 -5.56
CA VAL A 261 -13.04 11.87 -6.42
C VAL A 261 -13.02 12.41 -7.84
N SER A 262 -12.21 11.80 -8.72
CA SER A 262 -12.07 12.32 -10.10
C SER A 262 -13.27 12.01 -11.00
N GLY A 263 -14.00 10.94 -10.71
CA GLY A 263 -15.21 10.53 -11.40
C GLY A 263 -16.48 10.90 -10.65
N ASN A 264 -17.43 9.96 -10.63
CA ASN A 264 -18.70 10.10 -9.90
C ASN A 264 -18.53 9.70 -8.42
N PHE A 265 -19.17 10.45 -7.55
CA PHE A 265 -19.42 10.03 -6.16
C PHE A 265 -20.89 9.61 -6.07
N ASN A 266 -21.17 8.32 -5.94
CA ASN A 266 -22.50 7.76 -5.96
C ASN A 266 -22.72 6.82 -4.77
N VAL A 267 -23.62 7.19 -3.88
CA VAL A 267 -24.00 6.38 -2.73
C VAL A 267 -25.49 6.11 -2.72
N GLN A 268 -25.86 4.83 -2.74
CA GLN A 268 -27.25 4.37 -2.69
C GLN A 268 -27.43 3.38 -1.54
N THR A 269 -28.28 3.69 -0.59
CA THR A 269 -28.57 2.82 0.55
C THR A 269 -30.03 2.92 0.97
N TRP A 270 -30.54 1.90 1.66
CA TRP A 270 -31.89 1.95 2.25
C TRP A 270 -31.91 2.67 3.60
N LYS A 271 -30.78 2.68 4.30
CA LYS A 271 -30.67 3.22 5.65
C LYS A 271 -29.48 4.18 5.69
N LEU A 272 -29.76 5.45 5.58
CA LEU A 272 -28.73 6.46 5.69
C LEU A 272 -28.68 6.93 7.15
N GLY A 273 -27.58 6.68 7.82
CA GLY A 273 -27.31 7.16 9.17
C GLY A 273 -26.23 8.26 9.16
N GLU A 274 -25.08 7.96 9.72
CA GLU A 274 -24.00 8.95 9.82
C GLU A 274 -23.17 9.00 8.52
N LEU A 275 -22.90 10.23 8.08
CA LEU A 275 -22.08 10.53 6.90
C LEU A 275 -21.01 11.53 7.28
N ASP A 276 -19.75 11.20 7.01
CA ASP A 276 -18.64 12.16 7.15
C ASP A 276 -17.84 12.24 5.84
N PHE A 277 -17.88 13.42 5.24
CA PHE A 277 -17.09 13.80 4.05
C PHE A 277 -16.44 15.17 4.30
N SER A 278 -16.03 15.45 5.51
CA SER A 278 -15.64 16.80 5.94
C SER A 278 -14.46 17.38 5.15
N ALA A 279 -13.56 16.52 4.63
CA ALA A 279 -12.43 16.95 3.82
C ALA A 279 -12.72 17.03 2.32
N LEU A 280 -13.88 16.55 1.82
CA LEU A 280 -14.15 16.43 0.38
C LEU A 280 -14.23 17.80 -0.29
N LYS A 281 -13.28 18.08 -1.20
CA LYS A 281 -13.14 19.36 -1.91
C LYS A 281 -13.68 19.29 -3.33
N THR A 282 -13.47 18.15 -4.02
CA THR A 282 -13.76 18.06 -5.45
C THR A 282 -14.37 16.71 -5.82
N VAL A 283 -15.40 16.78 -6.67
CA VAL A 283 -15.97 15.63 -7.40
C VAL A 283 -15.96 15.98 -8.88
N GLY A 284 -15.23 15.22 -9.69
CA GLY A 284 -15.00 15.56 -11.10
C GLY A 284 -16.22 15.41 -12.01
N ALA A 285 -17.19 14.56 -11.62
CA ALA A 285 -18.42 14.36 -12.39
C ALA A 285 -19.66 14.61 -11.52
N ASN A 286 -20.49 13.60 -11.28
CA ASN A 286 -21.72 13.74 -10.48
C ASN A 286 -21.50 13.40 -9.03
N PHE A 287 -22.09 14.18 -8.16
CA PHE A 287 -22.24 13.87 -6.73
C PHE A 287 -23.69 13.44 -6.49
N TYR A 288 -23.89 12.19 -6.12
CA TYR A 288 -25.21 11.62 -5.93
C TYR A 288 -25.30 10.82 -4.64
N ILE A 289 -26.25 11.17 -3.79
CA ILE A 289 -26.60 10.38 -2.60
C ILE A 289 -28.10 10.12 -2.63
N MET A 290 -28.48 8.84 -2.54
CA MET A 290 -29.86 8.41 -2.50
C MET A 290 -30.12 7.52 -1.30
N GLY A 291 -31.02 7.97 -0.41
CA GLY A 291 -31.70 7.14 0.57
C GLY A 291 -32.91 6.43 -0.07
N ARG A 292 -33.00 5.11 0.08
CA ARG A 292 -34.17 4.35 -0.38
C ARG A 292 -35.10 4.09 0.79
N GLN A 293 -35.99 4.98 1.06
CA GLN A 293 -36.93 4.80 2.16
C GLN A 293 -38.15 3.99 1.73
N SER A 294 -38.58 3.03 2.54
CA SER A 294 -39.89 2.39 2.40
C SER A 294 -40.65 2.12 3.71
N SER A 295 -40.20 2.56 4.88
CA SER A 295 -41.03 2.42 6.09
C SER A 295 -40.57 3.28 7.26
N SER A 296 -41.51 3.50 8.16
CA SER A 296 -41.64 4.48 9.21
C SER A 296 -40.65 4.45 10.41
N ASN A 297 -39.50 3.81 10.30
CA ASN A 297 -38.57 3.68 11.43
C ASN A 297 -37.09 3.91 11.02
N ILE A 298 -36.83 4.76 10.06
CA ILE A 298 -35.44 5.06 9.65
C ILE A 298 -35.07 6.42 10.19
N VAL A 299 -34.02 6.46 11.00
CA VAL A 299 -33.37 7.69 11.41
C VAL A 299 -32.55 8.19 10.21
N ALA A 300 -33.01 9.27 9.58
CA ALA A 300 -32.18 9.99 8.63
C ALA A 300 -31.15 10.83 9.40
N PRO A 301 -30.00 11.16 8.80
CA PRO A 301 -29.07 12.09 9.42
C PRO A 301 -29.78 13.43 9.68
N GLU A 302 -29.58 13.98 10.87
CA GLU A 302 -30.15 15.29 11.24
C GLU A 302 -29.65 16.39 10.30
N GLU A 303 -28.43 16.27 9.83
CA GLU A 303 -27.77 17.20 8.93
C GLU A 303 -26.78 16.47 8.03
N ILE A 304 -26.67 16.87 6.77
CA ILE A 304 -25.60 16.45 5.86
C ILE A 304 -24.82 17.70 5.48
N VAL A 305 -23.57 17.77 5.95
CA VAL A 305 -22.71 18.93 5.74
C VAL A 305 -21.54 18.58 4.82
N PHE A 306 -21.22 19.50 3.94
CA PHE A 306 -20.07 19.43 3.02
C PHE A 306 -19.20 20.68 3.21
N PRO A 307 -18.51 20.81 4.36
CA PRO A 307 -17.86 22.08 4.74
C PRO A 307 -16.72 22.48 3.79
N SER A 308 -16.13 21.53 3.09
CA SER A 308 -14.99 21.74 2.20
C SER A 308 -15.32 21.64 0.72
N LEU A 309 -16.53 21.20 0.34
CA LEU A 309 -16.89 20.92 -1.06
C LEU A 309 -16.93 22.21 -1.88
N ALA A 310 -16.00 22.32 -2.83
CA ALA A 310 -15.83 23.51 -3.65
C ALA A 310 -16.27 23.27 -5.10
N VAL A 311 -16.09 22.05 -5.64
CA VAL A 311 -16.34 21.74 -7.05
C VAL A 311 -17.08 20.42 -7.21
N VAL A 312 -18.17 20.46 -7.98
CA VAL A 312 -18.85 19.29 -8.57
C VAL A 312 -18.93 19.53 -10.06
N GLY A 313 -18.30 18.65 -10.86
CA GLY A 313 -18.12 18.87 -12.29
C GLY A 313 -19.42 18.94 -13.10
N ASN A 314 -20.42 18.11 -12.73
CA ASN A 314 -21.70 18.07 -13.45
C ASN A 314 -22.89 18.38 -12.52
N ARG A 315 -23.35 17.40 -11.76
CA ARG A 315 -24.59 17.48 -10.98
C ARG A 315 -24.37 17.10 -9.52
N LEU A 316 -24.94 17.88 -8.62
CA LEU A 316 -25.14 17.50 -7.23
C LEU A 316 -26.61 17.11 -7.05
N ASP A 317 -26.86 15.91 -6.57
CA ASP A 317 -28.20 15.37 -6.35
C ASP A 317 -28.29 14.63 -5.01
N LEU A 318 -29.20 15.08 -4.19
CA LEU A 318 -29.51 14.49 -2.89
C LEU A 318 -30.98 14.04 -2.93
N THR A 319 -31.21 12.78 -3.22
CA THR A 319 -32.55 12.25 -3.46
C THR A 319 -33.02 11.38 -2.29
N ARG A 320 -34.26 11.63 -1.80
CA ARG A 320 -34.89 10.84 -0.74
C ARG A 320 -34.06 10.74 0.55
N ILE A 321 -33.46 11.83 0.94
CA ILE A 321 -32.80 12.02 2.22
C ILE A 321 -33.82 12.73 3.10
N TYR A 322 -34.78 11.99 3.67
CA TYR A 322 -35.85 12.57 4.48
C TYR A 322 -35.78 12.09 5.92
N ASN A 323 -36.18 13.00 6.83
CA ASN A 323 -36.73 12.69 8.13
C ASN A 323 -38.18 12.21 8.01
#